data_3538dfa92d0857bcb72f734314c07caa
#
_entry.id   3538dfa92d0857bcb72f734314c07caa
#
_cell.length_a   1.000
_cell.length_b   1.000
_cell.length_c   1.000
_cell.angle_alpha   90.00
_cell.angle_beta   90.00
_cell.angle_gamma   90.00
#
_symmetry.space_group_name_H-M   'P 1'
#
loop_
_entity.id
_entity.type
_entity.pdbx_description
1 polymer ?
#
loop_
_entity_poly.entity_id
_entity_poly.type
_entity_poly.pdbx_seq_one_letter_code
_entity_poly.pdbx_strand_id
1 'polypeptide(L)'
;MDHQQIAHQMTPHDTSRPLALLFDLDGTLADSVALIVGAYRHAFAAHLPGSPNDEQWISGMGTPLMGQIRALVGDDALVAPFLATYREFQQLNHDRLLREFEGVRDTLALLHGRGHPTAVVTSKANEGAHRAIRMLELDPFLDEMVGLDSSERHKPDPEPVLLALDLLGYSPAEAIFLGDSPHDIRAGNAAGVTTVAALWGPFSRAALEVASPHYLIEHIRELPSLVDAVQAAL
;
A
#
# COMPACT_ATOMS: atom_id res chain seq x y z
N MET A 1 49.06 -2.41 -8.30
CA MET A 1 47.78 -1.87 -8.81
C MET A 1 46.77 -2.08 -7.71
N ASP A 2 46.46 -0.99 -7.03
CA ASP A 2 45.62 -1.00 -5.84
C ASP A 2 44.14 -1.23 -6.17
N HIS A 3 43.57 -2.31 -5.63
CA HIS A 3 42.15 -2.48 -5.52
C HIS A 3 41.69 -1.70 -4.26
N GLN A 4 41.30 -0.44 -4.43
CA GLN A 4 40.59 0.30 -3.40
C GLN A 4 39.20 -0.32 -3.25
N GLN A 5 39.00 -1.05 -2.17
CA GLN A 5 37.70 -1.42 -1.60
C GLN A 5 36.99 -0.12 -1.22
N ILE A 6 35.91 0.19 -1.94
CA ILE A 6 34.94 1.19 -1.51
C ILE A 6 34.14 0.54 -0.37
N ALA A 7 34.64 0.72 0.84
CA ALA A 7 33.86 0.46 2.06
C ALA A 7 32.71 1.46 2.07
N HIS A 8 31.49 0.97 1.89
CA HIS A 8 30.29 1.72 2.17
C HIS A 8 30.33 2.07 3.65
N GLN A 9 30.69 3.31 3.97
CA GLN A 9 30.62 3.81 5.34
C GLN A 9 29.15 3.87 5.73
N MET A 10 28.73 2.93 6.57
CA MET A 10 27.48 3.04 7.32
C MET A 10 27.61 4.29 8.20
N THR A 11 26.88 5.34 7.83
CA THR A 11 26.71 6.51 8.71
C THR A 11 26.02 6.07 9.99
N PRO A 12 26.46 6.53 11.17
CA PRO A 12 25.76 6.25 12.43
C PRO A 12 24.30 6.70 12.31
N HIS A 13 23.34 5.87 12.73
CA HIS A 13 21.94 6.24 12.80
C HIS A 13 21.79 7.48 13.70
N ASP A 14 21.28 8.56 13.13
CA ASP A 14 20.89 9.75 13.90
C ASP A 14 19.53 9.47 14.56
N THR A 15 19.56 8.97 15.79
CA THR A 15 18.37 8.66 16.59
C THR A 15 17.48 9.87 16.88
N SER A 16 17.94 11.09 16.53
CA SER A 16 17.15 12.33 16.64
C SER A 16 16.24 12.58 15.42
N ARG A 17 16.49 11.88 14.30
CA ARG A 17 15.72 12.07 13.07
C ARG A 17 14.39 11.31 13.14
N PRO A 18 13.22 11.95 12.81
CA PRO A 18 11.94 11.26 12.76
C PRO A 18 11.94 10.10 11.75
N LEU A 19 11.27 8.99 12.05
CA LEU A 19 11.13 7.86 11.13
C LEU A 19 10.36 8.23 9.87
N ALA A 20 10.73 7.67 8.73
CA ALA A 20 9.91 7.71 7.53
C ALA A 20 8.70 6.76 7.67
N LEU A 21 7.53 7.22 7.27
CA LEU A 21 6.29 6.46 7.38
C LEU A 21 5.73 6.19 5.98
N LEU A 22 5.73 4.92 5.60
CA LEU A 22 5.20 4.45 4.33
C LEU A 22 3.83 3.82 4.55
N PHE A 23 2.89 4.04 3.63
CA PHE A 23 1.51 3.57 3.74
C PHE A 23 1.07 2.92 2.44
N ASP A 24 0.40 1.77 2.50
CA ASP A 24 -0.46 1.39 1.39
C ASP A 24 -1.70 2.29 1.33
N LEU A 25 -2.40 2.28 0.21
CA LEU A 25 -3.57 3.13 -0.02
C LEU A 25 -4.88 2.35 0.17
N ASP A 26 -5.15 1.39 -0.75
CA ASP A 26 -6.43 0.67 -0.84
C ASP A 26 -6.53 -0.39 0.26
N GLY A 27 -7.43 -0.23 1.23
CA GLY A 27 -7.56 -1.10 2.40
C GLY A 27 -6.77 -0.63 3.62
N THR A 28 -5.90 0.37 3.47
CA THR A 28 -5.07 0.91 4.57
C THR A 28 -5.47 2.35 4.92
N LEU A 29 -5.28 3.31 4.02
CA LEU A 29 -5.72 4.70 4.19
C LEU A 29 -7.12 4.92 3.63
N ALA A 30 -7.43 4.28 2.52
CA ALA A 30 -8.69 4.40 1.79
C ALA A 30 -9.53 3.13 1.95
N ASP A 31 -10.74 3.26 2.49
CA ASP A 31 -11.78 2.22 2.42
C ASP A 31 -12.34 2.20 0.99
N SER A 32 -11.69 1.42 0.16
CA SER A 32 -12.00 1.22 -1.25
C SER A 32 -12.55 -0.18 -1.56
N VAL A 33 -12.70 -1.04 -0.55
CA VAL A 33 -13.08 -2.45 -0.72
C VAL A 33 -14.42 -2.56 -1.45
N ALA A 34 -15.42 -1.78 -1.06
CA ALA A 34 -16.73 -1.78 -1.70
C ALA A 34 -16.65 -1.33 -3.17
N LEU A 35 -15.78 -0.37 -3.50
CA LEU A 35 -15.53 0.09 -4.87
C LEU A 35 -14.87 -0.99 -5.72
N ILE A 36 -13.83 -1.64 -5.18
CA ILE A 36 -13.03 -2.66 -5.86
C ILE A 36 -13.87 -3.92 -6.12
N VAL A 37 -14.53 -4.43 -5.08
CA VAL A 37 -15.38 -5.63 -5.18
C VAL A 37 -16.61 -5.36 -6.05
N GLY A 38 -17.21 -4.16 -5.95
CA GLY A 38 -18.32 -3.75 -6.81
C GLY A 38 -17.94 -3.70 -8.28
N ALA A 39 -16.77 -3.17 -8.62
CA ALA A 39 -16.24 -3.13 -9.98
C ALA A 39 -15.97 -4.55 -10.52
N TYR A 40 -15.39 -5.42 -9.69
CA TYR A 40 -15.17 -6.82 -10.00
C TYR A 40 -16.49 -7.53 -10.33
N ARG A 41 -17.48 -7.46 -9.45
CA ARG A 41 -18.80 -8.10 -9.63
C ARG A 41 -19.50 -7.60 -10.89
N HIS A 42 -19.42 -6.29 -11.17
CA HIS A 42 -20.01 -5.68 -12.35
C HIS A 42 -19.36 -6.20 -13.64
N ALA A 43 -18.03 -6.22 -13.70
CA ALA A 43 -17.30 -6.75 -14.85
C ALA A 43 -17.49 -8.27 -15.01
N PHE A 44 -17.51 -9.02 -13.90
CA PHE A 44 -17.79 -10.46 -13.92
C PHE A 44 -19.15 -10.76 -14.55
N ALA A 45 -20.20 -10.08 -14.10
CA ALA A 45 -21.55 -10.29 -14.62
C ALA A 45 -21.69 -9.95 -16.13
N ALA A 46 -20.87 -9.04 -16.64
CA ALA A 46 -20.89 -8.65 -18.04
C ALA A 46 -20.12 -9.62 -18.97
N HIS A 47 -19.09 -10.31 -18.47
CA HIS A 47 -18.14 -11.03 -19.32
C HIS A 47 -17.95 -12.50 -18.99
N LEU A 48 -18.36 -12.97 -17.80
CA LEU A 48 -18.09 -14.33 -17.35
C LEU A 48 -19.38 -15.05 -16.93
N PRO A 49 -19.50 -16.37 -17.17
CA PRO A 49 -20.63 -17.16 -16.68
C PRO A 49 -20.50 -17.47 -15.18
N GLY A 50 -21.64 -17.75 -14.54
CA GLY A 50 -21.68 -18.19 -13.14
C GLY A 50 -21.77 -17.05 -12.14
N SER A 51 -21.22 -17.27 -10.95
CA SER A 51 -21.24 -16.30 -9.84
C SER A 51 -19.83 -15.85 -9.48
N PRO A 52 -19.62 -14.56 -9.16
CA PRO A 52 -18.34 -14.06 -8.73
C PRO A 52 -17.92 -14.67 -7.39
N ASN A 53 -16.63 -14.90 -7.21
CA ASN A 53 -16.04 -15.33 -5.95
C ASN A 53 -15.23 -14.16 -5.36
N ASP A 54 -15.85 -13.44 -4.43
CA ASP A 54 -15.24 -12.27 -3.81
C ASP A 54 -13.97 -12.60 -3.01
N GLU A 55 -13.94 -13.74 -2.31
CA GLU A 55 -12.78 -14.16 -1.52
C GLU A 55 -11.56 -14.38 -2.44
N GLN A 56 -11.79 -15.04 -3.59
CA GLN A 56 -10.75 -15.22 -4.59
C GLN A 56 -10.25 -13.86 -5.11
N TRP A 57 -11.14 -12.90 -5.36
CA TRP A 57 -10.76 -11.58 -5.82
C TRP A 57 -9.99 -10.80 -4.75
N ILE A 58 -10.51 -10.80 -3.52
CA ILE A 58 -9.88 -10.13 -2.37
C ILE A 58 -8.47 -10.69 -2.13
N SER A 59 -8.27 -12.00 -2.27
CA SER A 59 -6.95 -12.61 -2.07
C SER A 59 -5.86 -12.06 -3.01
N GLY A 60 -6.25 -11.48 -4.14
CA GLY A 60 -5.35 -10.81 -5.09
C GLY A 60 -5.18 -9.30 -4.84
N MET A 61 -5.96 -8.69 -3.96
CA MET A 61 -5.81 -7.26 -3.66
C MET A 61 -4.41 -6.95 -3.13
N GLY A 62 -3.91 -5.76 -3.45
CA GLY A 62 -2.51 -5.40 -3.18
C GLY A 62 -1.53 -5.79 -4.29
N THR A 63 -1.96 -6.57 -5.31
CA THR A 63 -1.17 -6.87 -6.51
C THR A 63 -1.70 -6.09 -7.75
N PRO A 64 -0.91 -6.02 -8.86
CA PRO A 64 -1.34 -5.36 -10.07
C PRO A 64 -2.65 -5.92 -10.65
N LEU A 65 -3.62 -5.03 -10.89
CA LEU A 65 -4.97 -5.38 -11.39
C LEU A 65 -4.94 -6.23 -12.66
N MET A 66 -4.04 -5.94 -13.60
CA MET A 66 -3.94 -6.70 -14.86
C MET A 66 -3.59 -8.18 -14.64
N GLY A 67 -2.73 -8.46 -13.65
CA GLY A 67 -2.39 -9.83 -13.26
C GLY A 67 -3.59 -10.58 -12.69
N GLN A 68 -4.37 -9.92 -11.83
CA GLN A 68 -5.59 -10.48 -11.25
C GLN A 68 -6.63 -10.79 -12.33
N ILE A 69 -6.88 -9.85 -13.26
CA ILE A 69 -7.83 -10.05 -14.36
C ILE A 69 -7.39 -11.22 -15.24
N ARG A 70 -6.14 -11.29 -15.67
CA ARG A 70 -5.64 -12.41 -16.49
C ARG A 70 -5.82 -13.76 -15.80
N ALA A 71 -5.49 -13.84 -14.52
CA ALA A 71 -5.67 -15.07 -13.75
C ALA A 71 -7.14 -15.49 -13.62
N LEU A 72 -8.05 -14.50 -13.57
CA LEU A 72 -9.49 -14.74 -13.45
C LEU A 72 -10.12 -15.19 -14.76
N VAL A 73 -9.87 -14.45 -15.85
CA VAL A 73 -10.63 -14.65 -17.11
C VAL A 73 -10.11 -15.84 -17.92
N GLY A 74 -8.83 -16.20 -17.77
CA GLY A 74 -8.21 -17.35 -18.46
C GLY A 74 -8.15 -17.26 -19.99
N ASP A 75 -8.70 -16.20 -20.59
CA ASP A 75 -8.71 -15.91 -22.03
C ASP A 75 -8.24 -14.46 -22.25
N ASP A 76 -7.14 -14.30 -22.96
CA ASP A 76 -6.55 -12.98 -23.24
C ASP A 76 -7.51 -12.04 -24.01
N ALA A 77 -8.44 -12.61 -24.81
CA ALA A 77 -9.43 -11.82 -25.53
C ALA A 77 -10.45 -11.12 -24.59
N LEU A 78 -10.67 -11.66 -23.39
CA LEU A 78 -11.57 -11.10 -22.40
C LEU A 78 -10.89 -10.06 -21.48
N VAL A 79 -9.57 -10.00 -21.42
CA VAL A 79 -8.84 -9.12 -20.49
C VAL A 79 -9.17 -7.65 -20.72
N ALA A 80 -9.08 -7.17 -21.95
CA ALA A 80 -9.34 -5.76 -22.27
C ALA A 80 -10.81 -5.36 -22.07
N PRO A 81 -11.83 -6.14 -22.55
CA PRO A 81 -13.23 -5.85 -22.25
C PRO A 81 -13.55 -5.86 -20.74
N PHE A 82 -13.05 -6.85 -20.01
CA PHE A 82 -13.25 -6.93 -18.56
C PHE A 82 -12.68 -5.70 -17.84
N LEU A 83 -11.42 -5.33 -18.18
CA LEU A 83 -10.76 -4.16 -17.60
C LEU A 83 -11.53 -2.86 -17.91
N ALA A 84 -12.05 -2.72 -19.14
CA ALA A 84 -12.81 -1.53 -19.52
C ALA A 84 -14.08 -1.39 -18.65
N THR A 85 -14.86 -2.47 -18.52
CA THR A 85 -16.08 -2.50 -17.68
C THR A 85 -15.77 -2.28 -16.21
N TYR A 86 -14.67 -2.88 -15.71
CA TYR A 86 -14.19 -2.67 -14.34
C TYR A 86 -13.87 -1.20 -14.07
N ARG A 87 -13.11 -0.56 -14.97
CA ARG A 87 -12.72 0.86 -14.85
C ARG A 87 -13.90 1.80 -14.98
N GLU A 88 -14.85 1.51 -15.88
CA GLU A 88 -16.09 2.28 -16.02
C GLU A 88 -16.87 2.30 -14.70
N PHE A 89 -17.06 1.14 -14.07
CA PHE A 89 -17.72 1.08 -12.77
C PHE A 89 -16.99 1.90 -11.71
N GLN A 90 -15.66 1.77 -11.65
CA GLN A 90 -14.85 2.56 -10.72
C GLN A 90 -15.02 4.06 -10.98
N GLN A 91 -14.96 4.50 -12.23
CA GLN A 91 -15.07 5.91 -12.59
C GLN A 91 -16.42 6.50 -12.17
N LEU A 92 -17.51 5.77 -12.40
CA LEU A 92 -18.89 6.20 -12.08
C LEU A 92 -19.18 6.17 -10.57
N ASN A 93 -18.51 5.33 -9.80
CA ASN A 93 -18.83 5.09 -8.39
C ASN A 93 -17.76 5.54 -7.42
N HIS A 94 -16.61 6.02 -7.90
CA HIS A 94 -15.46 6.40 -7.08
C HIS A 94 -15.85 7.31 -5.92
N ASP A 95 -16.44 8.46 -6.21
CA ASP A 95 -16.73 9.48 -5.20
C ASP A 95 -17.87 9.06 -4.24
N ARG A 96 -18.68 8.07 -4.66
CA ARG A 96 -19.77 7.53 -3.85
C ARG A 96 -19.31 6.41 -2.91
N LEU A 97 -18.36 5.58 -3.33
CA LEU A 97 -17.96 4.36 -2.62
C LEU A 97 -16.61 4.44 -1.93
N LEU A 98 -15.77 5.43 -2.28
CA LEU A 98 -14.50 5.65 -1.61
C LEU A 98 -14.69 6.49 -0.34
N ARG A 99 -14.08 6.06 0.78
CA ARG A 99 -14.04 6.78 2.05
C ARG A 99 -12.64 6.66 2.65
N GLU A 100 -12.28 7.51 3.59
CA GLU A 100 -11.15 7.24 4.47
C GLU A 100 -11.58 6.30 5.61
N PHE A 101 -10.66 5.49 6.12
CA PHE A 101 -10.92 4.80 7.37
C PHE A 101 -10.91 5.79 8.53
N GLU A 102 -11.67 5.47 9.58
CA GLU A 102 -11.79 6.35 10.75
C GLU A 102 -10.43 6.64 11.38
N GLY A 103 -10.12 7.93 11.55
CA GLY A 103 -8.90 8.42 12.19
C GLY A 103 -7.67 8.52 11.27
N VAL A 104 -7.78 8.19 9.98
CA VAL A 104 -6.66 8.30 9.03
C VAL A 104 -6.14 9.72 8.96
N ARG A 105 -7.00 10.68 8.63
CA ARG A 105 -6.62 12.09 8.47
C ARG A 105 -5.98 12.66 9.73
N ASP A 106 -6.61 12.43 10.88
CA ASP A 106 -6.11 12.94 12.16
C ASP A 106 -4.74 12.34 12.50
N THR A 107 -4.56 11.06 12.24
CA THR A 107 -3.28 10.35 12.50
C THR A 107 -2.18 10.83 11.57
N LEU A 108 -2.46 10.97 10.26
CA LEU A 108 -1.50 11.51 9.30
C LEU A 108 -1.13 12.95 9.63
N ALA A 109 -2.12 13.80 9.93
CA ALA A 109 -1.87 15.19 10.34
C ALA A 109 -0.99 15.29 11.58
N LEU A 110 -1.23 14.43 12.58
CA LEU A 110 -0.43 14.37 13.81
C LEU A 110 1.03 13.95 13.52
N LEU A 111 1.23 12.88 12.75
CA LEU A 111 2.56 12.34 12.47
C LEU A 111 3.36 13.26 11.55
N HIS A 112 2.74 13.78 10.49
CA HIS A 112 3.35 14.78 9.62
C HIS A 112 3.71 16.07 10.40
N GLY A 113 2.80 16.53 11.30
CA GLY A 113 3.05 17.67 12.19
C GLY A 113 4.19 17.45 13.19
N ARG A 114 4.56 16.19 13.48
CA ARG A 114 5.74 15.82 14.27
C ARG A 114 7.02 15.72 13.42
N GLY A 115 6.93 15.98 12.12
CA GLY A 115 8.07 15.99 11.19
C GLY A 115 8.44 14.62 10.62
N HIS A 116 7.57 13.61 10.76
CA HIS A 116 7.75 12.33 10.07
C HIS A 116 7.48 12.51 8.58
N PRO A 117 8.46 12.27 7.68
CA PRO A 117 8.20 12.25 6.26
C PRO A 117 7.37 11.03 5.90
N THR A 118 6.48 11.21 4.93
CA THR A 118 5.43 10.25 4.61
C THR A 118 5.39 9.93 3.12
N ALA A 119 5.15 8.67 2.77
CA ALA A 119 4.90 8.30 1.38
C ALA A 119 3.80 7.24 1.27
N VAL A 120 3.06 7.30 0.15
CA VAL A 120 2.17 6.21 -0.26
C VAL A 120 2.93 5.25 -1.17
N VAL A 121 2.79 3.93 -0.93
CA VAL A 121 3.34 2.85 -1.75
C VAL A 121 2.21 1.90 -2.14
N THR A 122 1.67 2.05 -3.36
CA THR A 122 0.46 1.34 -3.76
C THR A 122 0.58 0.61 -5.10
N SER A 123 -0.16 -0.49 -5.27
CA SER A 123 -0.31 -1.20 -6.55
C SER A 123 -1.38 -0.58 -7.47
N LYS A 124 -1.97 0.55 -7.05
CA LYS A 124 -2.87 1.35 -7.88
C LYS A 124 -2.09 2.18 -8.89
N ALA A 125 -2.61 2.34 -10.11
CA ALA A 125 -2.02 3.26 -11.10
C ALA A 125 -1.94 4.69 -10.55
N ASN A 126 -0.88 5.42 -10.90
CA ASN A 126 -0.58 6.75 -10.35
C ASN A 126 -1.76 7.72 -10.45
N GLU A 127 -2.42 7.77 -11.61
CA GLU A 127 -3.60 8.63 -11.81
C GLU A 127 -4.72 8.32 -10.82
N GLY A 128 -5.04 7.03 -10.63
CA GLY A 128 -6.06 6.58 -9.70
C GLY A 128 -5.69 6.81 -8.24
N ALA A 129 -4.41 6.65 -7.88
CA ALA A 129 -3.90 6.94 -6.55
C ALA A 129 -4.00 8.42 -6.21
N HIS A 130 -3.51 9.31 -7.09
CA HIS A 130 -3.65 10.75 -6.91
C HIS A 130 -5.10 11.22 -6.83
N ARG A 131 -6.01 10.62 -7.64
CA ARG A 131 -7.43 10.93 -7.55
C ARG A 131 -8.01 10.58 -6.18
N ALA A 132 -7.67 9.39 -5.67
CA ALA A 132 -8.13 8.94 -4.35
C ALA A 132 -7.59 9.84 -3.22
N ILE A 133 -6.29 10.11 -3.22
CA ILE A 133 -5.61 10.96 -2.22
C ILE A 133 -6.26 12.36 -2.19
N ARG A 134 -6.45 13.00 -3.35
CA ARG A 134 -7.11 14.32 -3.44
C ARG A 134 -8.55 14.30 -2.95
N MET A 135 -9.33 13.28 -3.36
CA MET A 135 -10.73 13.18 -2.95
C MET A 135 -10.87 12.99 -1.43
N LEU A 136 -9.92 12.27 -0.81
CA LEU A 136 -9.85 12.08 0.64
C LEU A 136 -9.17 13.24 1.37
N GLU A 137 -8.69 14.26 0.63
CA GLU A 137 -7.97 15.43 1.18
C GLU A 137 -6.74 15.05 2.02
N LEU A 138 -6.01 14.03 1.58
CA LEU A 138 -4.81 13.54 2.27
C LEU A 138 -3.52 14.14 1.73
N ASP A 139 -3.55 14.84 0.56
CA ASP A 139 -2.38 15.48 -0.06
C ASP A 139 -1.51 16.30 0.92
N PRO A 140 -2.09 17.09 1.87
CA PRO A 140 -1.27 17.92 2.75
C PRO A 140 -0.38 17.15 3.73
N PHE A 141 -0.60 15.84 3.86
CA PHE A 141 0.08 14.98 4.83
C PHE A 141 0.95 13.91 4.17
N LEU A 142 1.12 13.97 2.85
CA LEU A 142 1.85 12.98 2.06
C LEU A 142 2.91 13.68 1.20
N ASP A 143 4.17 13.40 1.47
CA ASP A 143 5.30 14.04 0.78
C ASP A 143 5.57 13.38 -0.57
N GLU A 144 5.46 12.04 -0.65
CA GLU A 144 5.76 11.27 -1.87
C GLU A 144 4.69 10.21 -2.16
N MET A 145 4.63 9.76 -3.42
CA MET A 145 3.74 8.67 -3.84
C MET A 145 4.40 7.80 -4.90
N VAL A 146 4.49 6.51 -4.60
CA VAL A 146 4.95 5.45 -5.50
C VAL A 146 3.74 4.56 -5.84
N GLY A 147 3.23 4.69 -7.04
CA GLY A 147 2.15 3.85 -7.56
C GLY A 147 2.66 2.80 -8.54
N LEU A 148 1.72 2.08 -9.17
CA LEU A 148 2.02 1.01 -10.12
C LEU A 148 2.98 1.43 -11.23
N ASP A 149 2.82 2.66 -11.75
CA ASP A 149 3.56 3.13 -12.92
C ASP A 149 4.95 3.68 -12.54
N SER A 150 5.31 3.67 -11.26
CA SER A 150 6.56 4.26 -10.75
C SER A 150 7.71 3.26 -10.67
N SER A 151 7.44 1.95 -10.70
CA SER A 151 8.45 0.88 -10.56
C SER A 151 8.21 -0.24 -11.57
N GLU A 152 9.27 -0.97 -11.92
CA GLU A 152 9.18 -2.12 -12.84
C GLU A 152 8.62 -3.36 -12.15
N ARG A 153 9.03 -3.59 -10.90
CA ARG A 153 8.55 -4.68 -10.07
C ARG A 153 7.59 -4.15 -9.03
N HIS A 154 6.63 -4.97 -8.64
CA HIS A 154 5.53 -4.58 -7.77
C HIS A 154 5.46 -5.46 -6.53
N LYS A 155 4.78 -4.99 -5.47
CA LYS A 155 4.56 -5.78 -4.25
C LYS A 155 4.09 -7.21 -4.60
N PRO A 156 4.70 -8.27 -4.05
CA PRO A 156 5.57 -8.32 -2.87
C PRO A 156 7.06 -8.08 -3.10
N ASP A 157 7.51 -7.64 -4.28
CA ASP A 157 8.88 -7.20 -4.50
C ASP A 157 9.18 -5.93 -3.70
N PRO A 158 10.39 -5.77 -3.11
CA PRO A 158 10.74 -4.59 -2.31
C PRO A 158 10.93 -3.31 -3.12
N GLU A 159 11.05 -3.37 -4.44
CA GLU A 159 11.41 -2.22 -5.27
C GLU A 159 10.54 -0.96 -5.03
N PRO A 160 9.18 -1.04 -4.94
CA PRO A 160 8.38 0.16 -4.68
C PRO A 160 8.64 0.79 -3.30
N VAL A 161 8.92 -0.05 -2.29
CA VAL A 161 9.25 0.41 -0.92
C VAL A 161 10.60 1.11 -0.91
N LEU A 162 11.61 0.51 -1.55
CA LEU A 162 12.96 1.08 -1.65
C LEU A 162 12.94 2.38 -2.46
N LEU A 163 12.16 2.47 -3.53
CA LEU A 163 11.98 3.70 -4.31
C LEU A 163 11.37 4.83 -3.46
N ALA A 164 10.36 4.53 -2.65
CA ALA A 164 9.77 5.52 -1.75
C ALA A 164 10.78 6.04 -0.71
N LEU A 165 11.62 5.14 -0.19
CA LEU A 165 12.70 5.52 0.74
C LEU A 165 13.76 6.39 0.07
N ASP A 166 14.14 6.08 -1.17
CA ASP A 166 15.10 6.87 -1.94
C ASP A 166 14.57 8.29 -2.18
N LEU A 167 13.30 8.43 -2.55
CA LEU A 167 12.64 9.73 -2.73
C LEU A 167 12.61 10.54 -1.43
N LEU A 168 12.36 9.91 -0.29
CA LEU A 168 12.38 10.57 1.01
C LEU A 168 13.80 10.79 1.57
N GLY A 169 14.82 10.14 1.03
CA GLY A 169 16.21 10.19 1.52
C GLY A 169 16.39 9.45 2.85
N TYR A 170 15.77 8.27 3.01
CA TYR A 170 15.81 7.44 4.22
C TYR A 170 16.37 6.06 3.95
N SER A 171 17.02 5.48 4.95
CA SER A 171 17.43 4.08 4.95
C SER A 171 16.28 3.17 5.43
N PRO A 172 16.25 1.88 5.03
CA PRO A 172 15.22 0.95 5.47
C PRO A 172 15.07 0.83 7.00
N ALA A 173 16.17 0.86 7.73
CA ALA A 173 16.17 0.76 9.19
C ALA A 173 15.47 1.94 9.90
N GLU A 174 15.31 3.08 9.21
CA GLU A 174 14.70 4.30 9.72
C GLU A 174 13.23 4.45 9.23
N ALA A 175 12.58 3.37 8.84
CA ALA A 175 11.27 3.44 8.24
C ALA A 175 10.28 2.39 8.77
N ILE A 176 9.01 2.79 8.77
CA ILE A 176 7.86 1.91 9.04
C ILE A 176 7.00 1.85 7.78
N PHE A 177 6.55 0.65 7.41
CA PHE A 177 5.57 0.46 6.35
C PHE A 177 4.29 -0.18 6.90
N LEU A 178 3.18 0.55 6.84
CA LEU A 178 1.84 0.12 7.22
C LEU A 178 1.06 -0.33 5.98
N GLY A 179 0.56 -1.56 5.99
CA GLY A 179 -0.29 -2.10 4.93
C GLY A 179 -1.24 -3.17 5.45
N ASP A 180 -2.31 -3.45 4.72
CA ASP A 180 -3.37 -4.38 5.10
C ASP A 180 -3.27 -5.75 4.40
N SER A 181 -2.36 -5.92 3.45
CA SER A 181 -2.21 -7.15 2.68
C SER A 181 -0.93 -7.93 3.00
N PRO A 182 -0.90 -9.26 2.80
CA PRO A 182 0.32 -10.04 2.87
C PRO A 182 1.40 -9.59 1.86
N HIS A 183 1.00 -8.90 0.78
CA HIS A 183 1.92 -8.39 -0.24
C HIS A 183 2.70 -7.18 0.27
N ASP A 184 2.06 -6.31 1.06
CA ASP A 184 2.70 -5.16 1.72
C ASP A 184 3.73 -5.63 2.73
N ILE A 185 3.32 -6.56 3.59
CA ILE A 185 4.19 -7.09 4.64
C ILE A 185 5.42 -7.77 4.04
N ARG A 186 5.24 -8.59 3.00
CA ARG A 186 6.39 -9.23 2.32
C ARG A 186 7.30 -8.23 1.63
N ALA A 187 6.73 -7.21 0.95
CA ALA A 187 7.51 -6.16 0.31
C ALA A 187 8.32 -5.36 1.33
N GLY A 188 7.70 -4.97 2.44
CA GLY A 188 8.37 -4.26 3.53
C GLY A 188 9.46 -5.09 4.21
N ASN A 189 9.17 -6.36 4.52
CA ASN A 189 10.17 -7.28 5.10
C ASN A 189 11.36 -7.47 4.16
N ALA A 190 11.10 -7.65 2.84
CA ALA A 190 12.14 -7.79 1.84
C ALA A 190 12.96 -6.50 1.63
N ALA A 191 12.35 -5.33 1.85
CA ALA A 191 13.03 -4.03 1.83
C ALA A 191 13.83 -3.77 3.12
N GLY A 192 13.57 -4.50 4.20
CA GLY A 192 14.25 -4.34 5.49
C GLY A 192 13.69 -3.21 6.37
N VAL A 193 12.42 -2.79 6.12
CA VAL A 193 11.73 -1.81 6.95
C VAL A 193 10.97 -2.48 8.10
N THR A 194 10.62 -1.72 9.13
CA THR A 194 9.67 -2.19 10.15
C THR A 194 8.27 -2.27 9.54
N THR A 195 7.66 -3.46 9.52
CA THR A 195 6.35 -3.69 8.93
C THR A 195 5.25 -3.72 9.98
N VAL A 196 4.14 -3.06 9.67
CA VAL A 196 2.94 -3.01 10.51
C VAL A 196 1.74 -3.48 9.69
N ALA A 197 1.04 -4.49 10.20
CA ALA A 197 -0.17 -5.00 9.56
C ALA A 197 -1.41 -4.27 10.10
N ALA A 198 -2.20 -3.71 9.19
CA ALA A 198 -3.47 -3.07 9.45
C ALA A 198 -4.60 -4.11 9.47
N LEU A 199 -5.26 -4.29 10.62
CA LEU A 199 -6.30 -5.31 10.81
C LEU A 199 -7.71 -4.85 10.43
N TRP A 200 -7.87 -3.63 9.94
CA TRP A 200 -9.14 -3.08 9.46
C TRP A 200 -9.36 -3.26 7.95
N GLY A 201 -8.35 -3.72 7.22
CA GLY A 201 -8.45 -4.07 5.80
C GLY A 201 -9.19 -5.38 5.54
N PRO A 202 -9.31 -5.81 4.28
CA PRO A 202 -10.07 -7.00 3.91
C PRO A 202 -9.40 -8.34 4.23
N PHE A 203 -8.12 -8.35 4.59
CA PHE A 203 -7.41 -9.59 4.91
C PHE A 203 -7.57 -10.00 6.37
N SER A 204 -7.73 -11.30 6.62
CA SER A 204 -7.81 -11.82 7.98
C SER A 204 -6.47 -11.70 8.72
N ARG A 205 -6.53 -11.58 10.06
CA ARG A 205 -5.35 -11.62 10.93
C ARG A 205 -4.44 -12.81 10.58
N ALA A 206 -5.01 -14.01 10.41
CA ALA A 206 -4.23 -15.22 10.10
C ALA A 206 -3.47 -15.10 8.77
N ALA A 207 -4.06 -14.49 7.74
CA ALA A 207 -3.40 -14.26 6.46
C ALA A 207 -2.22 -13.28 6.59
N LEU A 208 -2.38 -12.24 7.41
CA LEU A 208 -1.32 -11.26 7.67
C LEU A 208 -0.19 -11.85 8.52
N GLU A 209 -0.51 -12.64 9.56
CA GLU A 209 0.50 -13.30 10.42
C GLU A 209 1.40 -14.27 9.63
N VAL A 210 0.89 -14.95 8.59
CA VAL A 210 1.68 -15.79 7.69
C VAL A 210 2.76 -14.98 6.95
N ALA A 211 2.54 -13.69 6.70
CA ALA A 211 3.53 -12.80 6.09
C ALA A 211 4.57 -12.28 7.09
N SER A 212 4.43 -12.59 8.38
CA SER A 212 5.34 -12.24 9.47
C SER A 212 5.58 -10.73 9.64
N PRO A 213 4.53 -9.92 9.89
CA PRO A 213 4.71 -8.51 10.22
C PRO A 213 5.43 -8.36 11.57
N HIS A 214 6.16 -7.25 11.75
CA HIS A 214 6.77 -6.91 13.04
C HIS A 214 5.71 -6.54 14.08
N TYR A 215 4.65 -5.86 13.64
CA TYR A 215 3.54 -5.44 14.49
C TYR A 215 2.20 -5.62 13.78
N LEU A 216 1.13 -5.75 14.58
CA LEU A 216 -0.26 -5.72 14.10
C LEU A 216 -1.00 -4.69 14.94
N ILE A 217 -1.80 -3.83 14.29
CA ILE A 217 -2.65 -2.84 14.95
C ILE A 217 -4.09 -2.99 14.47
N GLU A 218 -5.04 -2.78 15.38
CA GLU A 218 -6.48 -2.88 15.10
C GLU A 218 -7.08 -1.57 14.61
N HIS A 219 -6.39 -0.45 14.91
CA HIS A 219 -6.84 0.87 14.54
C HIS A 219 -5.65 1.79 14.21
N ILE A 220 -5.77 2.64 13.18
CA ILE A 220 -4.68 3.54 12.78
C ILE A 220 -4.26 4.52 13.90
N ARG A 221 -5.16 4.83 14.82
CA ARG A 221 -4.87 5.67 16.02
C ARG A 221 -3.83 5.07 16.98
N GLU A 222 -3.50 3.78 16.83
CA GLU A 222 -2.42 3.14 17.60
C GLU A 222 -1.03 3.47 17.01
N LEU A 223 -0.98 3.87 15.73
CA LEU A 223 0.28 4.09 15.02
C LEU A 223 1.20 5.14 15.68
N PRO A 224 0.73 6.30 16.18
CA PRO A 224 1.62 7.27 16.81
C PRO A 224 2.39 6.71 18.01
N SER A 225 1.72 5.94 18.88
CA SER A 225 2.37 5.31 20.03
C SER A 225 3.35 4.21 19.61
N LEU A 226 3.03 3.48 18.53
CA LEU A 226 3.94 2.48 17.95
C LEU A 226 5.17 3.15 17.35
N VAL A 227 5.01 4.26 16.62
CA VAL A 227 6.12 5.05 16.06
C VAL A 227 7.05 5.51 17.17
N ASP A 228 6.50 6.07 18.27
CA ASP A 228 7.28 6.50 19.42
C ASP A 228 8.07 5.32 20.04
N ALA A 229 7.47 4.14 20.13
CA ALA A 229 8.13 2.93 20.68
C ALA A 229 9.25 2.41 19.76
N VAL A 230 9.02 2.38 18.44
CA VAL A 230 10.02 1.96 17.45
C VAL A 230 11.19 2.95 17.44
N GLN A 231 10.90 4.26 17.42
CA GLN A 231 11.92 5.31 17.47
C GLN A 231 12.81 5.20 18.72
N ALA A 232 12.23 4.89 19.87
CA ALA A 232 12.99 4.74 21.13
C ALA A 232 13.85 3.45 21.19
N ALA A 233 13.62 2.49 20.29
CA ALA A 233 14.34 1.22 20.23
C ALA A 233 15.52 1.23 19.25
N LEU A 234 15.68 2.30 18.43
CA LEU A 234 16.80 2.51 17.51
C LEU A 234 18.02 3.13 18.22
#